data_662ef79080af650c91a7eecb7d31b7c9
#
_entry.id   662ef79080af650c91a7eecb7d31b7c9
#
_cell.length_a   1.000
_cell.length_b   1.000
_cell.length_c   1.000
_cell.angle_alpha   90.00
_cell.angle_beta   90.00
_cell.angle_gamma   90.00
#
_symmetry.space_group_name_H-M   'P 1'
#
loop_
_entity.id
_entity.type
_entity.pdbx_description
1 polymer ?
#
loop_
_entity_poly.entity_id
_entity_poly.type
_entity_poly.pdbx_seq_one_letter_code
_entity_poly.pdbx_strand_id
1 'polypeptide(L)'
;ADWHIIRGKPFFARFTYGLFKPKFKIPGADFSGVIEEVGKNVTRFKPGDRVFGETLEGGAFAEYLSIEANNCGIMPEGAGFAEMAGVPIAGITALQALVTHGQLQEEETVLINGASGGVGHFAVQIAKARGARVTAVCSGKNADFVKTLGADQVIAYDKEDIHQHTGKYDLIVDTHGNLSYQDYERMGKRGVMVGFTTLGHMISLLLKRSLGKFPLAQFTAAADTKDLETLASMVHEGKIRAHIEKTYSYKEIPEAISYIEAMHTRGKVAMIWENIDK
;
A
#
# COMPACT_ATOMS: atom_id res chain seq x y z
N ALA A 1 2.33 -1.48 7.07
CA ALA A 1 3.36 -2.49 7.39
C ALA A 1 4.06 -2.17 8.72
N ASP A 2 4.63 -0.97 8.89
CA ASP A 2 5.53 -0.62 10.01
C ASP A 2 4.98 -0.90 11.40
N TRP A 3 3.76 -0.47 11.72
CA TRP A 3 3.20 -0.72 13.06
C TRP A 3 2.96 -2.20 13.34
N HIS A 4 2.64 -3.01 12.31
CA HIS A 4 2.52 -4.47 12.44
C HIS A 4 3.85 -5.10 12.81
N ILE A 5 4.93 -4.66 12.14
CA ILE A 5 6.29 -5.12 12.39
C ILE A 5 6.74 -4.70 13.78
N ILE A 6 6.60 -3.42 14.12
CA ILE A 6 7.05 -2.84 15.40
C ILE A 6 6.30 -3.45 16.60
N ARG A 7 4.98 -3.62 16.49
CA ARG A 7 4.14 -4.20 17.56
C ARG A 7 4.14 -5.72 17.57
N GLY A 8 4.63 -6.36 16.49
CA GLY A 8 4.55 -7.81 16.32
C GLY A 8 3.10 -8.31 16.37
N LYS A 9 2.21 -7.58 15.71
CA LYS A 9 0.77 -7.88 15.62
C LYS A 9 0.35 -8.02 14.14
N PRO A 10 -0.51 -8.98 13.81
CA PRO A 10 -0.98 -10.08 14.67
C PRO A 10 0.15 -11.02 15.07
N PHE A 11 -0.04 -11.81 16.15
CA PHE A 11 1.04 -12.60 16.79
C PHE A 11 1.87 -13.45 15.81
N PHE A 12 1.26 -14.00 14.77
CA PHE A 12 1.98 -14.82 13.77
C PHE A 12 2.99 -14.00 12.92
N ALA A 13 2.86 -12.68 12.82
CA ALA A 13 3.86 -11.82 12.18
C ALA A 13 5.23 -11.94 12.88
N ARG A 14 5.26 -12.30 14.15
CA ARG A 14 6.49 -12.55 14.91
C ARG A 14 7.31 -13.72 14.39
N PHE A 15 6.71 -14.69 13.71
CA PHE A 15 7.47 -15.78 13.07
C PHE A 15 8.37 -15.26 11.95
N THR A 16 7.95 -14.20 11.26
CA THR A 16 8.74 -13.57 10.19
C THR A 16 9.71 -12.51 10.75
N TYR A 17 9.22 -11.68 11.69
CA TYR A 17 9.96 -10.50 12.15
C TYR A 17 10.67 -10.66 13.50
N GLY A 18 10.62 -11.85 14.08
CA GLY A 18 11.31 -12.21 15.32
C GLY A 18 10.36 -12.61 16.46
N LEU A 19 10.45 -13.89 16.87
CA LEU A 19 9.51 -14.51 17.82
C LEU A 19 9.63 -13.92 19.23
N PHE A 20 10.87 -13.77 19.72
CA PHE A 20 11.16 -13.34 21.10
C PHE A 20 11.72 -11.90 21.15
N LYS A 21 12.37 -11.46 20.11
CA LYS A 21 12.91 -10.11 19.94
C LYS A 21 12.86 -9.72 18.46
N PRO A 22 12.78 -8.42 18.13
CA PRO A 22 12.83 -7.98 16.74
C PRO A 22 14.06 -8.52 16.01
N LYS A 23 13.87 -9.04 14.80
CA LYS A 23 14.94 -9.48 13.92
C LYS A 23 15.77 -8.28 13.45
N PHE A 24 15.09 -7.19 13.15
CA PHE A 24 15.71 -5.95 12.67
C PHE A 24 15.74 -4.92 13.80
N LYS A 25 16.92 -4.28 13.98
CA LYS A 25 17.14 -3.32 15.07
C LYS A 25 16.49 -1.97 14.79
N ILE A 26 16.49 -1.56 13.53
CA ILE A 26 15.91 -0.30 13.05
C ILE A 26 14.69 -0.65 12.24
N PRO A 27 13.50 -0.17 12.60
CA PRO A 27 12.29 -0.37 11.82
C PRO A 27 12.25 0.55 10.59
N GLY A 28 11.07 0.57 9.91
CA GLY A 28 10.82 1.40 8.73
C GLY A 28 11.06 0.61 7.44
N ALA A 29 10.08 0.65 6.58
CA ALA A 29 10.08 -0.13 5.36
C ALA A 29 10.17 0.74 4.10
N ASP A 30 9.43 1.83 4.03
CA ASP A 30 9.45 2.76 2.89
C ASP A 30 10.46 3.89 3.13
N PHE A 31 11.14 4.34 2.07
CA PHE A 31 12.08 5.46 2.15
C PHE A 31 12.12 6.29 0.86
N SER A 32 12.62 7.49 0.99
CA SER A 32 13.18 8.31 -0.09
C SER A 32 14.38 9.08 0.45
N GLY A 33 15.34 9.37 -0.42
CA GLY A 33 16.56 10.04 -0.01
C GLY A 33 17.49 10.34 -1.16
N VAL A 34 18.73 10.69 -0.83
CA VAL A 34 19.81 10.95 -1.77
C VAL A 34 20.88 9.89 -1.60
N ILE A 35 21.40 9.37 -2.68
CA ILE A 35 22.48 8.39 -2.66
C ILE A 35 23.77 9.10 -2.23
N GLU A 36 24.37 8.62 -1.16
CA GLU A 36 25.69 9.07 -0.65
C GLU A 36 26.80 8.28 -1.34
N GLU A 37 26.69 6.95 -1.35
CA GLU A 37 27.68 6.04 -1.94
C GLU A 37 27.02 4.90 -2.68
N VAL A 38 27.71 4.30 -3.63
CA VAL A 38 27.28 3.12 -4.37
C VAL A 38 28.29 1.98 -4.27
N GLY A 39 27.79 0.75 -4.21
CA GLY A 39 28.62 -0.45 -4.25
C GLY A 39 29.38 -0.57 -5.59
N LYS A 40 30.54 -1.24 -5.57
CA LYS A 40 31.47 -1.37 -6.73
C LYS A 40 30.83 -1.87 -8.03
N ASN A 41 29.78 -2.67 -7.91
CA ASN A 41 29.09 -3.30 -9.06
C ASN A 41 27.79 -2.58 -9.44
N VAL A 42 27.44 -1.49 -8.77
CA VAL A 42 26.24 -0.72 -9.07
C VAL A 42 26.52 0.27 -10.18
N THR A 43 25.87 0.09 -11.32
CA THR A 43 26.03 0.94 -12.51
C THR A 43 24.80 1.80 -12.78
N ARG A 44 23.66 1.48 -12.16
CA ARG A 44 22.37 2.14 -12.42
C ARG A 44 22.22 3.47 -11.67
N PHE A 45 22.96 3.64 -10.60
CA PHE A 45 22.91 4.79 -9.71
C PHE A 45 24.28 5.41 -9.49
N LYS A 46 24.29 6.67 -9.08
CA LYS A 46 25.50 7.43 -8.70
C LYS A 46 25.21 8.29 -7.45
N PRO A 47 26.25 8.70 -6.70
CA PRO A 47 26.11 9.69 -5.64
C PRO A 47 25.40 10.95 -6.13
N GLY A 48 24.50 11.49 -5.31
CA GLY A 48 23.64 12.62 -5.62
C GLY A 48 22.31 12.28 -6.30
N ASP A 49 22.09 11.05 -6.77
CA ASP A 49 20.79 10.64 -7.31
C ASP A 49 19.72 10.64 -6.20
N ARG A 50 18.56 11.20 -6.53
CA ARG A 50 17.37 11.17 -5.64
C ARG A 50 16.62 9.88 -5.90
N VAL A 51 16.42 9.08 -4.85
CA VAL A 51 15.84 7.74 -4.94
C VAL A 51 14.73 7.54 -3.94
N PHE A 52 13.87 6.58 -4.23
CA PHE A 52 12.85 6.07 -3.32
C PHE A 52 12.81 4.55 -3.44
N GLY A 53 12.27 3.88 -2.43
CA GLY A 53 12.24 2.43 -2.45
C GLY A 53 11.69 1.84 -1.18
N GLU A 54 11.79 0.51 -1.08
CA GLU A 54 11.31 -0.22 0.08
C GLU A 54 12.33 -1.25 0.57
N THR A 55 12.25 -1.53 1.87
CA THR A 55 12.99 -2.61 2.53
C THR A 55 12.10 -3.30 3.55
N LEU A 56 11.71 -4.53 3.26
CA LEU A 56 10.97 -5.37 4.22
C LEU A 56 11.84 -5.84 5.39
N GLU A 57 13.15 -5.68 5.27
CA GLU A 57 14.12 -6.00 6.33
C GLU A 57 14.29 -4.87 7.36
N GLY A 58 13.55 -3.77 7.21
CA GLY A 58 13.68 -2.59 8.07
C GLY A 58 14.88 -1.74 7.72
N GLY A 59 15.11 -0.69 8.52
CA GLY A 59 16.25 0.22 8.36
C GLY A 59 15.87 1.61 7.88
N ALA A 60 14.66 1.81 7.36
CA ALA A 60 14.28 3.10 6.79
C ALA A 60 14.08 4.22 7.84
N PHE A 61 13.91 3.88 9.12
CA PHE A 61 13.84 4.88 10.19
C PHE A 61 15.26 5.26 10.70
N ALA A 62 16.12 5.64 9.77
CA ALA A 62 17.50 6.06 10.01
C ALA A 62 17.88 7.21 9.07
N GLU A 63 18.95 7.93 9.43
CA GLU A 63 19.55 8.97 8.57
C GLU A 63 20.19 8.36 7.31
N TYR A 64 20.77 7.16 7.47
CA TYR A 64 21.40 6.41 6.38
C TYR A 64 20.89 4.99 6.33
N LEU A 65 20.68 4.50 5.12
CA LEU A 65 20.22 3.15 4.81
C LEU A 65 21.14 2.50 3.76
N SER A 66 21.61 1.29 4.04
CA SER A 66 22.25 0.44 3.03
C SER A 66 21.19 -0.48 2.45
N ILE A 67 21.02 -0.47 1.13
CA ILE A 67 19.94 -1.16 0.43
C ILE A 67 20.41 -1.76 -0.88
N GLU A 68 19.80 -2.86 -1.29
CA GLU A 68 20.01 -3.45 -2.61
C GLU A 68 19.52 -2.52 -3.72
N ALA A 69 20.32 -2.35 -4.78
CA ALA A 69 19.98 -1.47 -5.89
C ALA A 69 18.63 -1.80 -6.57
N ASN A 70 18.24 -3.06 -6.55
CA ASN A 70 16.96 -3.50 -7.13
C ASN A 70 15.71 -3.05 -6.35
N ASN A 71 15.90 -2.65 -5.10
CA ASN A 71 14.84 -2.15 -4.23
C ASN A 71 14.67 -0.62 -4.32
N CYS A 72 15.42 0.02 -5.24
CA CYS A 72 15.41 1.46 -5.43
C CYS A 72 14.89 1.85 -6.83
N GLY A 73 14.16 2.96 -6.88
CA GLY A 73 13.80 3.67 -8.10
C GLY A 73 14.31 5.11 -8.07
N ILE A 74 14.56 5.71 -9.24
CA ILE A 74 14.87 7.13 -9.36
C ILE A 74 13.60 7.95 -9.09
N MET A 75 13.70 8.97 -8.27
CA MET A 75 12.59 9.90 -8.05
C MET A 75 12.36 10.76 -9.29
N PRO A 76 11.10 11.01 -9.67
CA PRO A 76 10.78 12.00 -10.71
C PRO A 76 11.32 13.38 -10.34
N GLU A 77 11.70 14.15 -11.37
CA GLU A 77 12.10 15.53 -11.18
C GLU A 77 10.94 16.35 -10.53
N GLY A 78 11.27 17.18 -9.57
CA GLY A 78 10.29 17.99 -8.83
C GLY A 78 9.47 17.26 -7.76
N ALA A 79 9.51 15.92 -7.69
CA ALA A 79 8.79 15.19 -6.67
C ALA A 79 9.39 15.41 -5.27
N GLY A 80 8.51 15.57 -4.25
CA GLY A 80 8.91 15.78 -2.86
C GLY A 80 9.35 14.47 -2.17
N PHE A 81 10.33 14.54 -1.27
CA PHE A 81 10.80 13.35 -0.53
C PHE A 81 9.67 12.71 0.30
N ALA A 82 8.93 13.50 1.08
CA ALA A 82 7.84 12.96 1.90
C ALA A 82 6.78 12.23 1.07
N GLU A 83 6.43 12.77 -0.10
CA GLU A 83 5.49 12.14 -1.02
C GLU A 83 6.07 10.82 -1.56
N MET A 84 7.31 10.85 -2.05
CA MET A 84 7.93 9.66 -2.64
C MET A 84 8.20 8.55 -1.61
N ALA A 85 8.51 8.88 -0.35
CA ALA A 85 8.58 7.89 0.73
C ALA A 85 7.23 7.21 1.00
N GLY A 86 6.11 7.85 0.67
CA GLY A 86 4.78 7.26 0.81
C GLY A 86 4.39 6.27 -0.30
N VAL A 87 5.14 6.22 -1.40
CA VAL A 87 4.77 5.46 -2.61
C VAL A 87 5.11 3.96 -2.52
N PRO A 88 6.30 3.49 -2.11
CA PRO A 88 6.81 2.16 -2.46
C PRO A 88 5.86 1.01 -2.08
N ILE A 89 5.84 0.56 -0.83
CA ILE A 89 5.05 -0.62 -0.44
C ILE A 89 3.58 -0.48 -0.81
N ALA A 90 2.98 0.67 -0.52
CA ALA A 90 1.55 0.87 -0.75
C ALA A 90 1.20 0.93 -2.24
N GLY A 91 2.02 1.64 -3.04
CA GLY A 91 1.87 1.74 -4.48
C GLY A 91 2.12 0.41 -5.18
N ILE A 92 3.22 -0.30 -4.86
CA ILE A 92 3.54 -1.63 -5.39
C ILE A 92 2.40 -2.60 -5.08
N THR A 93 1.92 -2.62 -3.83
CA THR A 93 0.82 -3.47 -3.43
C THR A 93 -0.44 -3.19 -4.24
N ALA A 94 -0.80 -1.92 -4.42
CA ALA A 94 -1.97 -1.52 -5.21
C ALA A 94 -1.81 -1.88 -6.69
N LEU A 95 -0.62 -1.62 -7.26
CA LEU A 95 -0.29 -1.94 -8.66
C LEU A 95 -0.38 -3.46 -8.91
N GLN A 96 0.28 -4.27 -8.07
CA GLN A 96 0.26 -5.72 -8.19
C GLN A 96 -1.16 -6.29 -7.97
N ALA A 97 -1.91 -5.75 -7.01
CA ALA A 97 -3.29 -6.16 -6.77
C ALA A 97 -4.19 -5.94 -7.99
N LEU A 98 -4.07 -4.80 -8.64
CA LEU A 98 -4.90 -4.44 -9.79
C LEU A 98 -4.42 -5.10 -11.09
N VAL A 99 -3.10 -5.05 -11.36
CA VAL A 99 -2.55 -5.43 -12.66
C VAL A 99 -2.14 -6.89 -12.69
N THR A 100 -1.26 -7.32 -11.78
CA THR A 100 -0.66 -8.66 -11.82
C THR A 100 -1.67 -9.73 -11.41
N HIS A 101 -2.35 -9.51 -10.30
CA HIS A 101 -3.26 -10.51 -9.72
C HIS A 101 -4.71 -10.28 -10.11
N GLY A 102 -5.14 -9.02 -10.18
CA GLY A 102 -6.49 -8.64 -10.56
C GLY A 102 -6.73 -8.61 -12.06
N GLN A 103 -5.67 -8.46 -12.87
CA GLN A 103 -5.76 -8.37 -14.34
C GLN A 103 -6.83 -7.39 -14.82
N LEU A 104 -6.87 -6.22 -14.15
CA LEU A 104 -7.85 -5.16 -14.41
C LEU A 104 -7.74 -4.67 -15.86
N GLN A 105 -8.84 -4.69 -16.57
CA GLN A 105 -8.95 -4.18 -17.94
C GLN A 105 -9.62 -2.81 -17.97
N GLU A 106 -9.42 -2.09 -19.06
CA GLU A 106 -10.13 -0.83 -19.33
C GLU A 106 -11.65 -1.05 -19.33
N GLU A 107 -12.40 -0.04 -18.87
CA GLU A 107 -13.86 -0.02 -18.70
C GLU A 107 -14.45 -1.04 -17.69
N GLU A 108 -13.65 -1.93 -17.12
CA GLU A 108 -14.14 -2.80 -16.06
C GLU A 108 -14.58 -2.01 -14.82
N THR A 109 -15.50 -2.63 -14.08
CA THR A 109 -15.94 -2.13 -12.79
C THR A 109 -15.10 -2.75 -11.66
N VAL A 110 -14.55 -1.91 -10.79
CA VAL A 110 -13.77 -2.39 -9.64
C VAL A 110 -14.33 -1.83 -8.33
N LEU A 111 -14.51 -2.71 -7.35
CA LEU A 111 -14.78 -2.33 -5.97
C LEU A 111 -13.47 -2.37 -5.18
N ILE A 112 -13.13 -1.25 -4.53
CA ILE A 112 -11.94 -1.13 -3.69
C ILE A 112 -12.39 -0.96 -2.24
N ASN A 113 -12.24 -2.00 -1.43
CA ASN A 113 -12.55 -1.98 -0.02
C ASN A 113 -11.35 -1.45 0.78
N GLY A 114 -11.60 -0.46 1.67
CA GLY A 114 -10.56 0.28 2.39
C GLY A 114 -9.92 1.39 1.56
N ALA A 115 -10.68 1.99 0.64
CA ALA A 115 -10.23 2.93 -0.40
C ALA A 115 -9.51 4.19 0.12
N SER A 116 -9.77 4.64 1.35
CA SER A 116 -9.11 5.82 1.94
C SER A 116 -7.78 5.52 2.63
N GLY A 117 -7.43 4.25 2.80
CA GLY A 117 -6.21 3.81 3.50
C GLY A 117 -4.94 3.87 2.65
N GLY A 118 -3.82 3.40 3.25
CA GLY A 118 -2.49 3.47 2.64
C GLY A 118 -2.38 2.81 1.26
N VAL A 119 -2.92 1.60 1.08
CA VAL A 119 -2.96 0.91 -0.22
C VAL A 119 -4.15 1.38 -1.05
N GLY A 120 -5.31 1.55 -0.40
CA GLY A 120 -6.56 1.86 -1.09
C GLY A 120 -6.53 3.16 -1.89
N HIS A 121 -5.91 4.22 -1.36
CA HIS A 121 -5.85 5.50 -2.08
C HIS A 121 -5.00 5.44 -3.36
N PHE A 122 -3.97 4.59 -3.42
CA PHE A 122 -3.26 4.29 -4.67
C PHE A 122 -4.10 3.41 -5.59
N ALA A 123 -4.79 2.40 -5.03
CA ALA A 123 -5.62 1.50 -5.83
C ALA A 123 -6.72 2.27 -6.59
N VAL A 124 -7.37 3.25 -5.96
CA VAL A 124 -8.34 4.13 -6.62
C VAL A 124 -7.70 4.86 -7.80
N GLN A 125 -6.57 5.52 -7.58
CA GLN A 125 -5.90 6.33 -8.61
C GLN A 125 -5.36 5.46 -9.76
N ILE A 126 -4.72 4.33 -9.45
CA ILE A 126 -4.20 3.40 -10.46
C ILE A 126 -5.34 2.82 -11.29
N ALA A 127 -6.45 2.40 -10.67
CA ALA A 127 -7.61 1.88 -11.39
C ALA A 127 -8.20 2.94 -12.33
N LYS A 128 -8.32 4.19 -11.88
CA LYS A 128 -8.77 5.31 -12.74
C LYS A 128 -7.82 5.58 -13.88
N ALA A 129 -6.51 5.61 -13.62
CA ALA A 129 -5.49 5.79 -14.67
C ALA A 129 -5.51 4.68 -15.74
N ARG A 130 -6.06 3.51 -15.39
CA ARG A 130 -6.27 2.39 -16.31
C ARG A 130 -7.66 2.37 -16.98
N GLY A 131 -8.47 3.43 -16.83
CA GLY A 131 -9.76 3.55 -17.47
C GLY A 131 -10.91 2.77 -16.78
N ALA A 132 -10.72 2.24 -15.58
CA ALA A 132 -11.75 1.51 -14.86
C ALA A 132 -12.80 2.43 -14.23
N ARG A 133 -13.99 1.86 -13.97
CA ARG A 133 -15.03 2.49 -13.14
C ARG A 133 -14.90 2.02 -11.70
N VAL A 134 -14.61 2.96 -10.80
CA VAL A 134 -14.21 2.67 -9.43
C VAL A 134 -15.34 2.95 -8.45
N THR A 135 -15.73 1.91 -7.68
CA THR A 135 -16.54 2.04 -6.48
C THR A 135 -15.63 1.91 -5.26
N ALA A 136 -15.54 2.97 -4.46
CA ALA A 136 -14.71 3.06 -3.27
C ALA A 136 -15.52 2.76 -2.01
N VAL A 137 -15.03 1.84 -1.14
CA VAL A 137 -15.62 1.58 0.17
C VAL A 137 -14.75 2.24 1.23
N CYS A 138 -15.33 3.18 1.98
CA CYS A 138 -14.66 3.90 3.06
C CYS A 138 -15.68 4.38 4.11
N SER A 139 -15.24 5.08 5.17
CA SER A 139 -16.17 5.78 6.06
C SER A 139 -16.77 7.00 5.38
N GLY A 140 -17.98 7.40 5.74
CA GLY A 140 -18.65 8.58 5.18
C GLY A 140 -17.83 9.87 5.30
N LYS A 141 -17.04 10.03 6.38
CA LYS A 141 -16.11 11.17 6.55
C LYS A 141 -15.00 11.23 5.49
N ASN A 142 -14.71 10.12 4.82
CA ASN A 142 -13.67 10.03 3.78
C ASN A 142 -14.25 9.99 2.36
N ALA A 143 -15.58 10.11 2.21
CA ALA A 143 -16.25 10.03 0.90
C ALA A 143 -15.73 11.07 -0.10
N ASP A 144 -15.62 12.31 0.32
CA ASP A 144 -15.12 13.38 -0.55
C ASP A 144 -13.64 13.19 -0.90
N PHE A 145 -12.84 12.73 0.06
CA PHE A 145 -11.43 12.41 -0.19
C PHE A 145 -11.28 11.37 -1.31
N VAL A 146 -11.97 10.22 -1.23
CA VAL A 146 -11.83 9.19 -2.28
C VAL A 146 -12.40 9.62 -3.62
N LYS A 147 -13.38 10.52 -3.65
CA LYS A 147 -13.86 11.15 -4.90
C LYS A 147 -12.78 12.04 -5.54
N THR A 148 -12.01 12.80 -4.74
CA THR A 148 -10.88 13.58 -5.28
C THR A 148 -9.78 12.71 -5.86
N LEU A 149 -9.69 11.43 -5.47
CA LEU A 149 -8.79 10.44 -6.04
C LEU A 149 -9.31 9.83 -7.35
N GLY A 150 -10.56 10.11 -7.72
CA GLY A 150 -11.20 9.63 -8.94
C GLY A 150 -12.23 8.52 -8.76
N ALA A 151 -12.66 8.20 -7.53
CA ALA A 151 -13.74 7.24 -7.34
C ALA A 151 -15.05 7.74 -7.97
N ASP A 152 -15.69 6.91 -8.80
CA ASP A 152 -16.96 7.23 -9.47
C ASP A 152 -18.14 7.07 -8.50
N GLN A 153 -18.07 6.09 -7.60
CA GLN A 153 -19.08 5.82 -6.59
C GLN A 153 -18.42 5.56 -5.23
N VAL A 154 -19.17 5.84 -4.17
CA VAL A 154 -18.71 5.62 -2.79
C VAL A 154 -19.79 4.88 -2.00
N ILE A 155 -19.37 3.78 -1.35
CA ILE A 155 -20.13 3.07 -0.33
C ILE A 155 -19.56 3.46 1.02
N ALA A 156 -20.37 4.15 1.82
CA ALA A 156 -20.00 4.57 3.17
C ALA A 156 -20.38 3.45 4.16
N TYR A 157 -19.41 2.64 4.61
CA TYR A 157 -19.66 1.46 5.45
C TYR A 157 -20.28 1.78 6.82
N ASP A 158 -20.24 3.03 7.27
CA ASP A 158 -20.91 3.54 8.46
C ASP A 158 -22.39 3.92 8.22
N LYS A 159 -22.87 3.83 6.98
CA LYS A 159 -24.24 4.10 6.56
C LYS A 159 -24.88 2.92 5.83
N GLU A 160 -24.08 2.12 5.13
CA GLU A 160 -24.54 0.99 4.32
C GLU A 160 -23.66 -0.23 4.63
N ASP A 161 -24.28 -1.35 5.01
CA ASP A 161 -23.55 -2.59 5.30
C ASP A 161 -23.04 -3.23 4.00
N ILE A 162 -21.72 -3.24 3.81
CA ILE A 162 -21.07 -3.85 2.64
C ILE A 162 -21.40 -5.35 2.50
N HIS A 163 -21.67 -6.05 3.62
CA HIS A 163 -22.03 -7.45 3.61
C HIS A 163 -23.45 -7.72 3.09
N GLN A 164 -24.27 -6.68 2.94
CA GLN A 164 -25.60 -6.75 2.31
C GLN A 164 -25.65 -6.09 0.94
N HIS A 165 -24.54 -5.48 0.49
CA HIS A 165 -24.45 -4.82 -0.81
C HIS A 165 -24.64 -5.82 -1.96
N THR A 166 -25.45 -5.48 -2.95
CA THR A 166 -25.83 -6.36 -4.08
C THR A 166 -25.24 -5.95 -5.42
N GLY A 167 -24.46 -4.88 -5.46
CA GLY A 167 -23.74 -4.43 -6.66
C GLY A 167 -22.85 -5.54 -7.22
N LYS A 168 -22.61 -5.49 -8.55
CA LYS A 168 -21.75 -6.44 -9.25
C LYS A 168 -20.55 -5.75 -9.85
N TYR A 169 -19.39 -6.38 -9.67
CA TYR A 169 -18.09 -5.86 -10.10
C TYR A 169 -17.30 -6.90 -10.87
N ASP A 170 -16.52 -6.46 -11.84
CA ASP A 170 -15.59 -7.34 -12.55
C ASP A 170 -14.42 -7.74 -11.64
N LEU A 171 -13.96 -6.82 -10.79
CA LEU A 171 -12.89 -7.07 -9.83
C LEU A 171 -13.25 -6.51 -8.44
N ILE A 172 -12.88 -7.24 -7.38
CA ILE A 172 -12.87 -6.75 -6.00
C ILE A 172 -11.43 -6.72 -5.52
N VAL A 173 -10.97 -5.56 -5.03
CA VAL A 173 -9.69 -5.42 -4.32
C VAL A 173 -9.99 -5.09 -2.87
N ASP A 174 -9.70 -6.04 -1.98
CA ASP A 174 -9.93 -5.88 -0.55
C ASP A 174 -8.61 -5.56 0.17
N THR A 175 -8.40 -4.28 0.45
CA THR A 175 -7.22 -3.80 1.17
C THR A 175 -7.41 -3.77 2.69
N HIS A 176 -8.65 -3.92 3.16
CA HIS A 176 -8.99 -3.98 4.58
C HIS A 176 -9.02 -5.42 5.12
N GLY A 177 -9.42 -6.38 4.29
CA GLY A 177 -9.42 -7.80 4.60
C GLY A 177 -10.54 -8.23 5.54
N ASN A 178 -11.74 -7.66 5.39
CA ASN A 178 -12.91 -8.04 6.18
C ASN A 178 -14.05 -8.67 5.34
N LEU A 179 -13.91 -8.74 4.02
CA LEU A 179 -14.93 -9.38 3.18
C LEU A 179 -14.88 -10.91 3.33
N SER A 180 -16.04 -11.51 3.53
CA SER A 180 -16.16 -12.97 3.55
C SER A 180 -16.07 -13.55 2.14
N TYR A 181 -15.78 -14.86 2.03
CA TYR A 181 -15.78 -15.55 0.73
C TYR A 181 -17.12 -15.42 -0.01
N GLN A 182 -18.25 -15.45 0.74
CA GLN A 182 -19.59 -15.26 0.18
C GLN A 182 -19.80 -13.83 -0.34
N ASP A 183 -19.17 -12.82 0.28
CA ASP A 183 -19.22 -11.45 -0.23
C ASP A 183 -18.52 -11.33 -1.58
N TYR A 184 -17.37 -11.96 -1.74
CA TYR A 184 -16.68 -12.02 -3.02
C TYR A 184 -17.52 -12.71 -4.09
N GLU A 185 -18.09 -13.90 -3.79
CA GLU A 185 -18.96 -14.63 -4.73
C GLU A 185 -20.21 -13.84 -5.11
N ARG A 186 -20.81 -13.15 -4.12
CA ARG A 186 -22.01 -12.35 -4.33
C ARG A 186 -21.75 -11.15 -5.23
N MET A 187 -20.65 -10.43 -5.02
CA MET A 187 -20.40 -9.13 -5.63
C MET A 187 -19.44 -9.17 -6.82
N GLY A 188 -18.50 -10.11 -6.88
CA GLY A 188 -17.40 -10.08 -7.85
C GLY A 188 -17.44 -11.19 -8.89
N LYS A 189 -16.80 -10.95 -10.03
CA LYS A 189 -16.39 -12.02 -10.95
C LYS A 189 -15.06 -12.63 -10.55
N ARG A 190 -14.14 -11.81 -9.98
CA ARG A 190 -12.87 -12.20 -9.41
C ARG A 190 -12.49 -11.26 -8.26
N GLY A 191 -11.57 -11.68 -7.42
CA GLY A 191 -11.16 -10.89 -6.26
C GLY A 191 -9.67 -10.98 -5.97
N VAL A 192 -9.14 -9.94 -5.32
CA VAL A 192 -7.79 -9.90 -4.78
C VAL A 192 -7.87 -9.46 -3.32
N MET A 193 -7.38 -10.30 -2.43
CA MET A 193 -7.26 -9.99 -1.01
C MET A 193 -5.82 -9.54 -0.71
N VAL A 194 -5.68 -8.32 -0.24
CA VAL A 194 -4.38 -7.71 0.10
C VAL A 194 -4.10 -7.81 1.59
N GLY A 195 -5.12 -7.63 2.42
CA GLY A 195 -5.02 -7.67 3.87
C GLY A 195 -5.97 -8.68 4.50
N PHE A 196 -5.85 -8.86 5.81
CA PHE A 196 -6.80 -9.63 6.62
C PHE A 196 -6.86 -9.06 8.03
N THR A 197 -8.04 -9.07 8.62
CA THR A 197 -8.27 -8.51 9.96
C THR A 197 -7.85 -9.46 11.07
N THR A 198 -8.08 -10.76 10.90
CA THR A 198 -7.74 -11.79 11.88
C THR A 198 -7.19 -13.06 11.24
N LEU A 199 -6.40 -13.84 11.99
CA LEU A 199 -5.89 -15.13 11.54
C LEU A 199 -7.02 -16.11 11.20
N GLY A 200 -8.09 -16.14 12.00
CA GLY A 200 -9.25 -17.00 11.76
C GLY A 200 -9.95 -16.65 10.45
N HIS A 201 -10.09 -15.34 10.16
CA HIS A 201 -10.64 -14.88 8.88
C HIS A 201 -9.77 -15.32 7.71
N MET A 202 -8.44 -15.13 7.79
CA MET A 202 -7.50 -15.58 6.76
C MET A 202 -7.60 -17.10 6.51
N ILE A 203 -7.57 -17.92 7.56
CA ILE A 203 -7.70 -19.38 7.43
C ILE A 203 -9.03 -19.77 6.80
N SER A 204 -10.14 -19.15 7.24
CA SER A 204 -11.46 -19.39 6.67
C SER A 204 -11.52 -19.08 5.17
N LEU A 205 -10.94 -17.97 4.75
CA LEU A 205 -10.86 -17.59 3.32
C LEU A 205 -10.00 -18.57 2.52
N LEU A 206 -8.84 -18.96 3.04
CA LEU A 206 -7.95 -19.92 2.38
C LEU A 206 -8.59 -21.29 2.19
N LEU A 207 -9.28 -21.80 3.23
CA LEU A 207 -10.01 -23.06 3.15
C LEU A 207 -11.16 -22.98 2.13
N LYS A 208 -11.98 -21.93 2.18
CA LYS A 208 -13.07 -21.75 1.24
C LYS A 208 -12.59 -21.52 -0.18
N ARG A 209 -11.46 -20.81 -0.38
CA ARG A 209 -10.80 -20.65 -1.68
C ARG A 209 -10.37 -22.01 -2.25
N SER A 210 -9.80 -22.91 -1.44
CA SER A 210 -9.35 -24.22 -1.94
C SER A 210 -10.50 -25.16 -2.31
N LEU A 211 -11.69 -24.96 -1.72
CA LEU A 211 -12.89 -25.75 -1.96
C LEU A 211 -13.86 -25.09 -2.94
N GLY A 212 -13.79 -23.77 -3.07
CA GLY A 212 -14.70 -22.95 -3.88
C GLY A 212 -14.22 -22.79 -5.31
N LYS A 213 -15.10 -22.23 -6.14
CA LYS A 213 -14.84 -21.98 -7.58
C LYS A 213 -14.56 -20.50 -7.88
N PHE A 214 -14.71 -19.61 -6.89
CA PHE A 214 -14.49 -18.19 -7.09
C PHE A 214 -12.99 -17.88 -7.21
N PRO A 215 -12.56 -17.16 -8.27
CA PRO A 215 -11.14 -16.82 -8.47
C PRO A 215 -10.73 -15.71 -7.50
N LEU A 216 -10.26 -16.10 -6.31
CA LEU A 216 -9.74 -15.22 -5.27
C LEU A 216 -8.22 -15.35 -5.22
N ALA A 217 -7.50 -14.28 -5.56
CA ALA A 217 -6.06 -14.21 -5.40
C ALA A 217 -5.71 -13.66 -4.01
N GLN A 218 -4.62 -14.17 -3.45
CA GLN A 218 -3.94 -13.61 -2.28
C GLN A 218 -2.45 -13.60 -2.56
N PHE A 219 -1.77 -12.52 -2.22
CA PHE A 219 -0.34 -12.38 -2.44
C PHE A 219 0.31 -11.55 -1.34
N THR A 220 1.61 -11.62 -1.28
CA THR A 220 2.45 -10.67 -0.53
C THR A 220 3.21 -9.85 -1.56
N ALA A 221 3.07 -8.54 -1.48
CA ALA A 221 3.78 -7.64 -2.39
C ALA A 221 5.29 -7.80 -2.20
N ALA A 222 6.01 -7.79 -3.29
CA ALA A 222 7.47 -7.83 -3.31
C ALA A 222 7.99 -6.63 -4.12
N ALA A 223 9.10 -6.06 -3.66
CA ALA A 223 9.78 -5.04 -4.43
C ALA A 223 10.15 -5.57 -5.82
N ASP A 224 9.83 -4.80 -6.83
CA ASP A 224 10.27 -5.00 -8.20
C ASP A 224 10.65 -3.63 -8.78
N THR A 225 11.85 -3.56 -9.32
CA THR A 225 12.36 -2.36 -9.98
C THR A 225 11.38 -1.82 -11.04
N LYS A 226 10.75 -2.68 -11.83
CA LYS A 226 9.79 -2.27 -12.87
C LYS A 226 8.54 -1.65 -12.28
N ASP A 227 8.06 -2.16 -11.14
CA ASP A 227 6.92 -1.59 -10.44
C ASP A 227 7.27 -0.21 -9.88
N LEU A 228 8.47 -0.03 -9.31
CA LEU A 228 8.95 1.28 -8.85
C LEU A 228 9.07 2.28 -10.01
N GLU A 229 9.63 1.86 -11.15
CA GLU A 229 9.73 2.69 -12.36
C GLU A 229 8.35 3.07 -12.90
N THR A 230 7.42 2.12 -12.91
CA THR A 230 6.02 2.36 -13.32
C THR A 230 5.36 3.39 -12.42
N LEU A 231 5.51 3.24 -11.10
CA LEU A 231 4.96 4.18 -10.12
C LEU A 231 5.61 5.56 -10.24
N ALA A 232 6.93 5.63 -10.45
CA ALA A 232 7.63 6.89 -10.70
C ALA A 232 7.09 7.61 -11.96
N SER A 233 6.89 6.87 -13.06
CA SER A 233 6.26 7.42 -14.27
C SER A 233 4.86 7.93 -14.01
N MET A 234 4.03 7.16 -13.28
CA MET A 234 2.67 7.58 -12.95
C MET A 234 2.63 8.82 -12.05
N VAL A 235 3.60 8.98 -11.13
CA VAL A 235 3.75 10.21 -10.33
C VAL A 235 4.17 11.37 -11.22
N HIS A 236 5.17 11.18 -12.09
CA HIS A 236 5.65 12.20 -13.04
C HIS A 236 4.52 12.70 -13.95
N GLU A 237 3.69 11.81 -14.42
CA GLU A 237 2.54 12.11 -15.28
C GLU A 237 1.34 12.70 -14.51
N GLY A 238 1.43 12.83 -13.20
CA GLY A 238 0.34 13.31 -12.35
C GLY A 238 -0.86 12.36 -12.25
N LYS A 239 -0.70 11.10 -12.67
CA LYS A 239 -1.74 10.07 -12.63
C LYS A 239 -2.00 9.54 -11.22
N ILE A 240 -0.95 9.52 -10.38
CA ILE A 240 -1.03 9.16 -8.98
C ILE A 240 -0.20 10.10 -8.13
N ARG A 241 -0.58 10.24 -6.88
CA ARG A 241 0.22 10.89 -5.84
C ARG A 241 -0.01 10.24 -4.49
N ALA A 242 0.99 10.21 -3.64
CA ALA A 242 0.80 9.83 -2.26
C ALA A 242 0.11 10.98 -1.50
N HIS A 243 -1.01 10.67 -0.86
CA HIS A 243 -1.61 11.60 0.09
C HIS A 243 -0.92 11.45 1.44
N ILE A 244 -0.10 12.43 1.80
CA ILE A 244 0.54 12.49 3.12
C ILE A 244 -0.39 13.28 4.05
N GLU A 245 -1.11 12.58 4.92
CA GLU A 245 -2.06 13.21 5.85
C GLU A 245 -1.33 14.01 6.93
N LYS A 246 -0.20 13.49 7.39
CA LYS A 246 0.60 14.13 8.43
C LYS A 246 2.07 13.78 8.29
N THR A 247 2.92 14.75 8.62
CA THR A 247 4.36 14.60 8.68
C THR A 247 4.82 14.70 10.12
N TYR A 248 5.76 13.85 10.53
CA TYR A 248 6.38 13.86 11.85
C TYR A 248 7.88 14.03 11.72
N SER A 249 8.51 14.66 12.72
CA SER A 249 9.96 14.59 12.90
C SER A 249 10.37 13.17 13.32
N TYR A 250 11.58 12.76 12.96
CA TYR A 250 12.13 11.46 13.42
C TYR A 250 12.11 11.29 14.95
N LYS A 251 12.10 12.38 15.72
CA LYS A 251 11.99 12.38 17.19
C LYS A 251 10.60 11.95 17.68
N GLU A 252 9.60 12.03 16.82
CA GLU A 252 8.18 11.72 17.10
C GLU A 252 7.75 10.36 16.55
N ILE A 253 8.70 9.44 16.26
CA ILE A 253 8.39 8.09 15.75
C ILE A 253 7.36 7.36 16.62
N PRO A 254 7.42 7.33 17.96
CA PRO A 254 6.44 6.65 18.79
C PRO A 254 5.02 7.20 18.61
N GLU A 255 4.87 8.51 18.47
CA GLU A 255 3.60 9.20 18.26
C GLU A 255 3.05 8.88 16.85
N ALA A 256 3.92 8.91 15.82
CA ALA A 256 3.56 8.55 14.46
C ALA A 256 3.05 7.10 14.37
N ILE A 257 3.73 6.15 15.01
CA ILE A 257 3.31 4.75 15.06
C ILE A 257 1.98 4.58 15.80
N SER A 258 1.78 5.28 16.91
CA SER A 258 0.53 5.26 17.65
C SER A 258 -0.64 5.84 16.83
N TYR A 259 -0.36 6.88 16.04
CA TYR A 259 -1.34 7.49 15.15
C TYR A 259 -1.82 6.52 14.06
N ILE A 260 -0.89 5.82 13.38
CA ILE A 260 -1.26 4.85 12.34
C ILE A 260 -1.87 3.56 12.91
N GLU A 261 -1.52 3.15 14.14
CA GLU A 261 -2.12 2.01 14.85
C GLU A 261 -3.63 2.22 15.10
N ALA A 262 -4.09 3.47 15.21
CA ALA A 262 -5.52 3.79 15.34
C ALA A 262 -6.33 3.48 14.07
N MET A 263 -5.70 3.15 12.95
CA MET A 263 -6.32 2.71 11.68
C MET A 263 -7.32 3.70 11.06
N HIS A 264 -7.17 4.99 11.32
CA HIS A 264 -8.06 6.04 10.78
C HIS A 264 -7.35 6.98 9.79
N THR A 265 -6.10 6.69 9.45
CA THR A 265 -5.26 7.50 8.56
C THR A 265 -5.80 7.51 7.14
N ARG A 266 -5.87 8.70 6.54
CA ARG A 266 -6.12 8.88 5.11
C ARG A 266 -4.78 8.85 4.37
N GLY A 267 -4.62 7.91 3.46
CA GLY A 267 -3.34 7.73 2.74
C GLY A 267 -2.22 7.33 3.68
N LYS A 268 -1.18 8.14 3.75
CA LYS A 268 0.10 7.84 4.40
C LYS A 268 0.49 8.89 5.44
N VAL A 269 1.40 8.50 6.31
CA VAL A 269 2.12 9.38 7.24
C VAL A 269 3.59 9.31 6.88
N ALA A 270 4.28 10.45 6.86
CA ALA A 270 5.71 10.52 6.57
C ALA A 270 6.50 10.96 7.80
N MET A 271 7.73 10.48 7.91
CA MET A 271 8.73 10.95 8.86
C MET A 271 9.85 11.65 8.12
N ILE A 272 10.33 12.76 8.67
CA ILE A 272 11.37 13.57 8.06
C ILE A 272 12.54 13.77 9.03
N TRP A 273 13.75 13.80 8.46
CA TRP A 273 14.99 14.18 9.12
C TRP A 273 15.31 15.62 8.76
N GLU A 274 15.67 16.43 9.76
CA GLU A 274 15.79 17.89 9.68
C GLU A 274 16.90 18.43 8.73
N ASN A 275 17.67 17.55 8.04
CA ASN A 275 18.85 17.94 7.25
C ASN A 275 18.83 17.51 5.77
N ILE A 276 17.68 17.15 5.20
CA ILE A 276 17.61 16.65 3.81
C ILE A 276 17.58 17.78 2.77
N ASP A 277 17.40 19.03 3.19
CA ASP A 277 17.31 20.20 2.30
C ASP A 277 18.65 20.99 2.20
N LYS A 278 19.81 20.34 2.42
CA LYS A 278 21.11 20.99 2.24
C LYS A 278 21.88 20.40 1.11
#